data_aa6575a49382a9a06a522880180fb6a9
#
_entry.id   aa6575a49382a9a06a522880180fb6a9
#
_cell.length_a   1.000
_cell.length_b   1.000
_cell.length_c   1.000
_cell.angle_alpha   90.00
_cell.angle_beta   90.00
_cell.angle_gamma   90.00
#
_symmetry.space_group_name_H-M   'P 1'
#
loop_
_entity.id
_entity.type
_entity.pdbx_description
1 polymer ?
#
loop_
_entity_poly.entity_id
_entity_poly.type
_entity_poly.pdbx_seq_one_letter_code
_entity_poly.pdbx_strand_id
1 'polypeptide(L)'
;VYPNEVESVVSMHPGVLECAAIGVPDGAAGEAVKLFVVKRDEALTEVALREFCAENLTGYKKPKFIEFRPELPKTNVGKILRRALRDTGKAA
;
A
#
# COMPACT_ATOMS: atom_id res chain seq x y z
N VAL A 1 -1.09 13.50 3.25
CA VAL A 1 -1.54 12.18 2.78
C VAL A 1 -2.16 11.40 3.93
N TYR A 2 -3.27 10.80 3.69
CA TYR A 2 -3.98 10.00 4.70
C TYR A 2 -3.95 8.53 4.28
N PRO A 3 -3.03 7.73 4.83
CA PRO A 3 -2.90 6.32 4.47
C PRO A 3 -4.19 5.52 4.58
N ASN A 4 -5.04 5.85 5.54
CA ASN A 4 -6.32 5.16 5.73
C ASN A 4 -7.22 5.27 4.50
N GLU A 5 -7.20 6.41 3.84
CA GLU A 5 -8.02 6.63 2.64
C GLU A 5 -7.54 5.76 1.49
N VAL A 6 -6.23 5.67 1.30
CA VAL A 6 -5.62 4.83 0.28
C VAL A 6 -5.96 3.36 0.55
N GLU A 7 -5.80 2.92 1.80
CA GLU A 7 -6.10 1.54 2.19
C GLU A 7 -7.57 1.19 1.96
N SER A 8 -8.47 2.12 2.28
CA SER A 8 -9.91 1.89 2.11
C SER A 8 -10.26 1.67 0.64
N VAL A 9 -9.70 2.47 -0.24
CA VAL A 9 -9.94 2.35 -1.68
C VAL A 9 -9.36 1.05 -2.21
N VAL A 10 -8.10 0.77 -1.91
CA VAL A 10 -7.42 -0.42 -2.42
C VAL A 10 -8.08 -1.70 -1.94
N SER A 11 -8.55 -1.73 -0.70
CA SER A 11 -9.18 -2.91 -0.13
C SER A 11 -10.51 -3.27 -0.83
N MET A 12 -11.07 -2.35 -1.59
CA MET A 12 -12.27 -2.62 -2.37
C MET A 12 -11.99 -3.44 -3.64
N HIS A 13 -10.73 -3.54 -4.04
CA HIS A 13 -10.37 -4.31 -5.20
C HIS A 13 -10.51 -5.81 -4.91
N PRO A 14 -11.23 -6.57 -5.77
CA PRO A 14 -11.50 -7.99 -5.49
C PRO A 14 -10.25 -8.87 -5.46
N GLY A 15 -9.16 -8.44 -6.09
CA GLY A 15 -7.90 -9.19 -6.08
C GLY A 15 -7.02 -8.92 -4.87
N VAL A 16 -7.43 -8.03 -3.96
CA VAL A 16 -6.66 -7.67 -2.78
C VAL A 16 -7.22 -8.34 -1.54
N LEU A 17 -6.37 -9.08 -0.82
CA LEU A 17 -6.75 -9.70 0.45
C LEU A 17 -6.53 -8.72 1.61
N GLU A 18 -5.35 -8.12 1.65
CA GLU A 18 -4.98 -7.13 2.66
C GLU A 18 -4.09 -6.07 2.02
N CYS A 19 -4.09 -4.89 2.60
CA CYS A 19 -3.17 -3.83 2.16
C CYS A 19 -2.83 -2.91 3.32
N ALA A 20 -1.68 -2.24 3.20
CA ALA A 20 -1.26 -1.23 4.16
C ALA A 20 -0.49 -0.15 3.40
N ALA A 21 -0.73 1.11 3.76
CA ALA A 21 -0.03 2.25 3.15
C ALA A 21 0.80 2.95 4.21
N ILE A 22 2.02 3.35 3.84
CA ILE A 22 2.90 4.13 4.71
C ILE A 22 3.49 5.28 3.92
N GLY A 23 3.96 6.30 4.66
CA GLY A 23 4.76 7.38 4.06
C GLY A 23 6.23 6.99 4.07
N VAL A 24 6.91 7.21 2.95
CA VAL A 24 8.35 6.97 2.84
C VAL A 24 9.03 8.22 2.30
N PRO A 25 10.31 8.46 2.65
CA PRO A 25 11.05 9.59 2.11
C PRO A 25 11.16 9.49 0.59
N ASP A 26 11.01 10.61 -0.11
CA ASP A 26 11.07 10.66 -1.57
C ASP A 26 11.83 11.91 -2.04
N GLY A 27 13.12 11.97 -1.72
CA GLY A 27 14.01 13.01 -2.17
C GLY A 27 13.45 14.42 -2.03
N ALA A 28 13.49 15.18 -3.11
CA ALA A 28 13.04 16.57 -3.12
C ALA A 28 11.53 16.72 -2.94
N ALA A 29 10.76 15.68 -3.22
CA ALA A 29 9.31 15.71 -3.03
C ALA A 29 8.88 15.57 -1.58
N GLY A 30 9.81 15.20 -0.69
CA GLY A 30 9.56 15.03 0.72
C GLY A 30 9.08 13.62 1.06
N GLU A 31 7.80 13.34 0.84
CA GLU A 31 7.21 12.05 1.22
C GLU A 31 6.32 11.51 0.12
N ALA A 32 6.37 10.21 -0.07
CA ALA A 32 5.51 9.51 -1.03
C ALA A 32 4.78 8.36 -0.32
N VAL A 33 3.70 7.89 -0.91
CA VAL A 33 2.96 6.75 -0.39
C VAL A 33 3.54 5.46 -0.95
N LYS A 34 3.86 4.52 -0.07
CA LYS A 34 4.23 3.16 -0.43
C LYS A 34 3.12 2.23 0.04
N LEU A 35 2.62 1.42 -0.89
CA LEU A 35 1.51 0.51 -0.64
C LEU A 35 2.04 -0.93 -0.60
N PHE A 36 1.71 -1.65 0.47
CA PHE A 36 1.98 -3.07 0.57
C PHE A 36 0.68 -3.83 0.36
N VAL A 37 0.71 -4.85 -0.47
CA VAL A 37 -0.51 -5.59 -0.85
C VAL A 37 -0.27 -7.09 -0.72
N VAL A 38 -1.21 -7.76 -0.07
CA VAL A 38 -1.30 -9.22 -0.09
C VAL A 38 -2.36 -9.59 -1.10
N LYS A 39 -1.99 -10.38 -2.10
CA LYS A 39 -2.91 -10.76 -3.16
C LYS A 39 -3.92 -11.80 -2.69
N ARG A 40 -5.16 -11.61 -3.05
CA ARG A 40 -6.18 -12.65 -2.96
C ARG A 40 -6.17 -13.46 -4.26
N ASP A 41 -6.00 -12.75 -5.37
CA ASP A 41 -5.94 -13.33 -6.71
C ASP A 41 -4.48 -13.24 -7.19
N GLU A 42 -3.87 -14.40 -7.45
CA GLU A 42 -2.48 -14.46 -7.91
C GLU A 42 -2.26 -13.78 -9.24
N ALA A 43 -3.31 -13.60 -10.03
CA ALA A 43 -3.23 -12.91 -11.32
C ALA A 43 -3.16 -11.39 -11.18
N LEU A 44 -3.36 -10.84 -9.98
CA LEU A 44 -3.29 -9.40 -9.77
C LEU A 44 -1.88 -8.88 -10.05
N THR A 45 -1.78 -7.84 -10.87
CA THR A 45 -0.51 -7.22 -11.21
C THR A 45 -0.42 -5.80 -10.66
N GLU A 46 0.81 -5.28 -10.58
CA GLU A 46 1.04 -3.90 -10.17
C GLU A 46 0.35 -2.93 -11.11
N VAL A 47 0.40 -3.19 -12.41
CA VAL A 47 -0.23 -2.31 -13.42
C VAL A 47 -1.74 -2.23 -13.21
N ALA A 48 -2.39 -3.36 -13.00
CA ALA A 48 -3.84 -3.39 -12.77
C ALA A 48 -4.20 -2.62 -11.51
N LEU A 49 -3.41 -2.77 -10.46
CA LEU A 49 -3.66 -2.09 -9.19
C LEU A 49 -3.41 -0.58 -9.31
N ARG A 50 -2.37 -0.18 -10.05
CA ARG A 50 -2.10 1.24 -10.31
C ARG A 50 -3.24 1.89 -11.09
N GLU A 51 -3.79 1.20 -12.07
CA GLU A 51 -4.92 1.70 -12.83
C GLU A 51 -6.16 1.87 -11.95
N PHE A 52 -6.41 0.92 -11.07
CA PHE A 52 -7.50 1.00 -10.10
C PHE A 52 -7.33 2.22 -9.20
N CYS A 53 -6.12 2.43 -8.69
CA CYS A 53 -5.81 3.58 -7.85
C CYS A 53 -5.98 4.90 -8.62
N ALA A 54 -5.55 4.93 -9.87
CA ALA A 54 -5.68 6.13 -10.70
C ALA A 54 -7.13 6.53 -10.94
N GLU A 55 -8.02 5.54 -11.02
CA GLU A 55 -9.45 5.80 -11.21
C GLU A 55 -10.16 6.23 -9.93
N ASN A 56 -9.66 5.81 -8.77
CA ASN A 56 -10.37 5.98 -7.51
C ASN A 56 -9.68 6.91 -6.51
N LEU A 57 -8.43 7.31 -6.79
CA LEU A 57 -7.67 8.23 -5.96
C LEU A 57 -7.21 9.40 -6.81
N THR A 58 -7.03 10.55 -6.20
CA THR A 58 -6.61 11.75 -6.91
C THR A 58 -5.21 12.18 -6.49
N GLY A 59 -4.45 12.69 -7.46
CA GLY A 59 -3.20 13.40 -7.24
C GLY A 59 -2.22 12.69 -6.31
N TYR A 60 -1.85 13.38 -5.26
CA TYR A 60 -0.86 12.94 -4.28
C TYR A 60 -1.29 11.74 -3.45
N LYS A 61 -2.56 11.34 -3.50
CA LYS A 61 -3.06 10.16 -2.78
C LYS A 61 -2.72 8.85 -3.47
N LYS A 62 -2.35 8.90 -4.75
CA LYS A 62 -1.95 7.71 -5.49
C LYS A 62 -0.63 7.18 -4.94
N PRO A 63 -0.51 5.85 -4.72
CA PRO A 63 0.75 5.31 -4.25
C PRO A 63 1.82 5.43 -5.34
N LYS A 64 3.00 5.89 -4.96
CA LYS A 64 4.14 5.95 -5.85
C LYS A 64 4.81 4.59 -5.96
N PHE A 65 4.84 3.85 -4.86
CA PHE A 65 5.45 2.53 -4.79
C PHE A 65 4.41 1.50 -4.39
N ILE A 66 4.47 0.33 -5.02
CA ILE A 66 3.60 -0.80 -4.68
C ILE A 66 4.49 -2.03 -4.53
N GLU A 67 4.33 -2.73 -3.40
CA GLU A 67 5.07 -3.96 -3.14
C GLU A 67 4.08 -5.05 -2.76
N PHE A 68 4.16 -6.19 -3.44
CA PHE A 68 3.37 -7.36 -3.08
C PHE A 68 4.12 -8.19 -2.06
N ARG A 69 3.39 -8.68 -1.07
CA ARG A 69 3.96 -9.54 -0.01
C ARG A 69 3.03 -10.72 0.25
N PRO A 70 3.60 -11.86 0.70
CA PRO A 70 2.77 -13.02 1.04
C PRO A 70 1.95 -12.77 2.31
N GLU A 71 2.43 -11.90 3.19
CA GLU A 71 1.72 -11.54 4.42
C GLU A 71 2.22 -10.19 4.92
N LEU A 72 1.46 -9.57 5.81
CA LEU A 72 1.84 -8.33 6.45
C LEU A 72 2.06 -8.56 7.95
N PRO A 73 3.01 -7.83 8.58
CA PRO A 73 3.22 -7.96 10.02
C PRO A 73 1.98 -7.47 10.78
N LYS A 74 1.61 -8.21 11.81
CA LYS A 74 0.42 -7.90 12.59
C LYS A 74 0.72 -7.91 14.07
N THR A 75 -0.07 -7.14 14.83
CA THR A 75 -0.01 -7.15 16.29
C THR A 75 -0.75 -8.37 16.82
N ASN A 76 -0.67 -8.59 18.14
CA ASN A 76 -1.37 -9.68 18.81
C ASN A 76 -2.90 -9.62 18.62
N VAL A 77 -3.44 -8.45 18.33
CA VAL A 77 -4.88 -8.29 18.09
C VAL A 77 -5.25 -8.35 16.61
N GLY A 78 -4.28 -8.70 15.76
CA GLY A 78 -4.54 -8.88 14.33
C GLY A 78 -4.48 -7.60 13.50
N LYS A 79 -4.07 -6.50 14.06
CA LYS A 79 -3.91 -5.24 13.31
C LYS A 79 -2.57 -5.22 12.59
N ILE A 80 -2.56 -4.62 11.41
CA ILE A 80 -1.34 -4.47 10.62
C ILE A 80 -0.36 -3.55 11.35
N LEU A 81 0.88 -4.01 11.50
CA LEU A 81 1.92 -3.25 12.20
C LEU A 81 2.68 -2.38 11.21
N ARG A 82 2.19 -1.16 10.98
CA ARG A 82 2.76 -0.24 10.01
C ARG A 82 4.19 0.18 10.34
N ARG A 83 4.55 0.21 11.61
CA ARG A 83 5.91 0.54 12.03
C ARG A 83 6.93 -0.42 11.40
N ALA A 84 6.63 -1.72 11.44
CA ALA A 84 7.52 -2.72 10.86
C ALA A 84 7.63 -2.55 9.34
N LEU A 85 6.54 -2.22 8.68
CA LEU A 85 6.55 -1.95 7.24
C LEU A 85 7.35 -0.70 6.91
N ARG A 86 7.24 0.33 7.74
CA ARG A 86 7.98 1.58 7.55
C ARG A 86 9.48 1.35 7.66
N ASP A 87 9.91 0.58 8.65
CA ASP A 87 11.32 0.26 8.84
C ASP A 87 11.87 -0.54 7.66
N THR A 88 11.11 -1.51 7.18
CA THR A 88 11.47 -2.30 6.01
C THR A 88 11.53 -1.42 4.76
N GLY A 89 10.60 -0.51 4.62
CA GLY A 89 10.56 0.42 3.49
C GLY A 89 11.76 1.31 3.41
N LYS A 90 12.29 1.74 4.56
CA LYS A 90 13.49 2.58 4.61
C LYS A 90 14.75 1.82 4.20
N ALA A 91 14.78 0.52 4.40
CA ALA A 91 15.93 -0.32 4.09
C ALA A 91 16.02 -0.66 2.60
N ALA A 92 14.98 -0.44 1.85
CA ALA A 92 14.91 -0.80 0.44
C ALA A 92 15.68 0.20 -0.45
#